data_6217187134287cf332155e51f3b0f69d
#
_entry.id   6217187134287cf332155e51f3b0f69d
#
_cell.length_a   1.000
_cell.length_b   1.000
_cell.length_c   1.000
_cell.angle_alpha   90.00
_cell.angle_beta   90.00
_cell.angle_gamma   90.00
#
_symmetry.space_group_name_H-M   'P 1'
#
loop_
_entity.id
_entity.type
_entity.pdbx_description
1 polymer ?
#
loop_
_entity_poly.entity_id
_entity_poly.type
_entity_poly.pdbx_seq_one_letter_code
_entity_poly.pdbx_strand_id
1 'polypeptide(L)'
;MLDVCLLGTGGMMPLPRRWLTALMTRYNGHSLLIDCGEGTQVAIKEKGWSFKPVDVICFTHYHGDHISGLPGLLLTMGNAERTEPLTLIGPKGLERVVNALRVIAPELPFELKFIEINGPEQVFEINGYRITAFKVNHNVLCYGYSLEILRQGKFSPERAREQGIPLKYWNPLQKGQTIEADDVTYTPDMVLGPARKGLKVTYTTDTRPTESILKNASGSDLFICEGMYGEDDKLEKAKGYKHMTFREAATLAKQADVGEMWLTHYSPSLIRPDEYIDMVRDIFPRAYPGKDGKTMEMNFEED
;
A
#
# COMPACT_ATOMS: atom_id res chain seq x y z
N MET A 1 -11.69 5.73 8.73
CA MET A 1 -10.45 5.31 9.40
C MET A 1 -9.72 4.33 8.49
N LEU A 2 -8.46 4.57 8.22
CA LEU A 2 -7.55 3.67 7.48
C LEU A 2 -6.50 3.17 8.48
N ASP A 3 -6.42 1.85 8.68
CA ASP A 3 -5.37 1.23 9.47
C ASP A 3 -4.22 0.82 8.56
N VAL A 4 -2.99 1.07 8.98
CA VAL A 4 -1.77 0.68 8.30
C VAL A 4 -0.90 -0.14 9.24
N CYS A 5 -0.35 -1.26 8.80
CA CYS A 5 0.55 -2.10 9.60
C CYS A 5 1.72 -2.62 8.77
N LEU A 6 2.94 -2.37 9.20
CA LEU A 6 4.13 -3.09 8.73
C LEU A 6 4.11 -4.48 9.36
N LEU A 7 3.84 -5.50 8.56
CA LEU A 7 3.87 -6.91 9.01
C LEU A 7 5.28 -7.47 9.05
N GLY A 8 6.13 -7.07 8.09
CA GLY A 8 7.51 -7.45 8.02
C GLY A 8 8.38 -6.33 7.47
N THR A 9 9.56 -6.15 8.04
CA THR A 9 10.49 -5.06 7.74
C THR A 9 11.86 -5.52 7.25
N GLY A 10 12.08 -6.83 7.12
CA GLY A 10 13.33 -7.41 6.65
C GLY A 10 13.39 -7.53 5.15
N GLY A 11 14.57 -7.29 4.56
CA GLY A 11 14.90 -7.64 3.18
C GLY A 11 15.83 -8.85 3.11
N MET A 12 15.89 -9.51 1.95
CA MET A 12 16.75 -10.63 1.57
C MET A 12 16.47 -11.95 2.27
N MET A 13 16.56 -12.02 3.61
CA MET A 13 16.35 -13.26 4.37
C MET A 13 15.65 -12.98 5.69
N PRO A 14 14.79 -13.90 6.18
CA PRO A 14 14.14 -13.73 7.47
C PRO A 14 15.17 -13.82 8.60
N LEU A 15 14.97 -13.01 9.62
CA LEU A 15 15.72 -13.06 10.86
C LEU A 15 14.77 -13.37 12.02
N PRO A 16 15.27 -13.93 13.13
CA PRO A 16 14.49 -14.03 14.35
C PRO A 16 13.91 -12.65 14.73
N ARG A 17 12.58 -12.56 14.87
CA ARG A 17 11.84 -11.33 15.21
C ARG A 17 11.90 -10.23 14.14
N ARG A 18 12.16 -10.60 12.89
CA ARG A 18 12.06 -9.70 11.73
C ARG A 18 11.61 -10.51 10.53
N TRP A 19 10.30 -10.45 10.25
CA TRP A 19 9.70 -11.07 9.10
C TRP A 19 10.08 -10.35 7.80
N LEU A 20 9.96 -11.04 6.69
CA LEU A 20 10.22 -10.45 5.37
C LEU A 20 9.10 -9.50 4.94
N THR A 21 9.40 -8.75 3.93
CA THR A 21 8.65 -7.60 3.44
C THR A 21 7.15 -7.85 3.28
N ALA A 22 6.33 -7.13 4.04
CA ALA A 22 4.88 -7.11 3.89
C ALA A 22 4.27 -5.88 4.59
N LEU A 23 3.35 -5.21 3.90
CA LEU A 23 2.53 -4.12 4.43
C LEU A 23 1.06 -4.50 4.30
N MET A 24 0.26 -4.31 5.34
CA MET A 24 -1.19 -4.52 5.28
C MET A 24 -1.94 -3.25 5.68
N THR A 25 -2.98 -2.94 4.93
CA THR A 25 -3.91 -1.86 5.26
C THR A 25 -5.34 -2.38 5.39
N ARG A 26 -6.17 -1.70 6.18
CA ARG A 26 -7.59 -2.03 6.38
C ARG A 26 -8.44 -0.78 6.24
N TYR A 27 -9.49 -0.88 5.42
CA TYR A 27 -10.46 0.19 5.22
C TYR A 27 -11.85 -0.37 4.93
N ASN A 28 -12.88 0.11 5.65
CA ASN A 28 -14.29 -0.29 5.44
C ASN A 28 -14.55 -1.80 5.41
N GLY A 29 -13.88 -2.57 6.26
CA GLY A 29 -14.04 -4.02 6.32
C GLY A 29 -13.21 -4.81 5.28
N HIS A 30 -12.51 -4.13 4.38
CA HIS A 30 -11.61 -4.70 3.38
C HIS A 30 -10.15 -4.56 3.80
N SER A 31 -9.32 -5.51 3.40
CA SER A 31 -7.88 -5.45 3.63
C SER A 31 -7.11 -5.57 2.33
N LEU A 32 -6.03 -4.79 2.22
CA LEU A 32 -5.09 -4.81 1.12
C LEU A 32 -3.71 -5.14 1.67
N LEU A 33 -3.03 -6.08 1.02
CA LEU A 33 -1.65 -6.46 1.33
C LEU A 33 -0.73 -5.96 0.20
N ILE A 34 0.43 -5.42 0.53
CA ILE A 34 1.52 -5.16 -0.43
C ILE A 34 2.69 -6.04 -0.05
N ASP A 35 3.09 -6.89 -0.96
CA ASP A 35 4.04 -7.99 -0.80
C ASP A 35 3.61 -9.05 0.23
N CYS A 36 4.20 -10.21 0.12
CA CYS A 36 3.92 -11.36 0.96
C CYS A 36 5.21 -12.17 1.16
N GLY A 37 6.17 -11.60 1.88
CA GLY A 37 7.41 -12.27 2.24
C GLY A 37 7.18 -13.43 3.21
N GLU A 38 8.21 -14.24 3.43
CA GLU A 38 8.13 -15.36 4.37
C GLU A 38 7.78 -14.86 5.78
N GLY A 39 6.82 -15.51 6.43
CA GLY A 39 6.33 -15.16 7.75
C GLY A 39 5.11 -14.22 7.77
N THR A 40 4.68 -13.68 6.63
CA THR A 40 3.53 -12.76 6.55
C THR A 40 2.28 -13.29 7.23
N GLN A 41 1.93 -14.58 7.03
CA GLN A 41 0.77 -15.19 7.70
C GLN A 41 0.92 -15.25 9.22
N VAL A 42 2.14 -15.42 9.72
CA VAL A 42 2.43 -15.42 11.17
C VAL A 42 2.28 -14.00 11.71
N ALA A 43 2.86 -13.01 11.04
CA ALA A 43 2.76 -11.60 11.41
C ALA A 43 1.32 -11.09 11.46
N ILE A 44 0.46 -11.47 10.49
CA ILE A 44 -0.98 -11.16 10.51
C ILE A 44 -1.63 -11.75 11.77
N LYS A 45 -1.29 -13.00 12.12
CA LYS A 45 -1.83 -13.68 13.29
C LYS A 45 -1.35 -13.04 14.60
N GLU A 46 -0.06 -12.73 14.70
CA GLU A 46 0.54 -12.02 15.85
C GLU A 46 -0.10 -10.65 16.06
N LYS A 47 -0.40 -9.94 14.95
CA LYS A 47 -1.13 -8.67 15.00
C LYS A 47 -2.58 -8.81 15.45
N GLY A 48 -3.15 -10.00 15.43
CA GLY A 48 -4.56 -10.26 15.74
C GLY A 48 -5.49 -9.82 14.60
N TRP A 49 -4.97 -9.65 13.38
CA TRP A 49 -5.78 -9.32 12.22
C TRP A 49 -6.30 -10.58 11.52
N SER A 50 -7.40 -10.42 10.78
CA SER A 50 -8.04 -11.54 10.09
C SER A 50 -7.51 -11.69 8.67
N PHE A 51 -7.44 -12.94 8.19
CA PHE A 51 -7.10 -13.29 6.81
C PHE A 51 -8.28 -13.13 5.85
N LYS A 52 -9.51 -13.36 6.35
CA LYS A 52 -10.71 -13.39 5.51
C LYS A 52 -10.99 -12.09 4.75
N PRO A 53 -10.78 -10.88 5.33
CA PRO A 53 -11.01 -9.62 4.64
C PRO A 53 -9.92 -9.23 3.63
N VAL A 54 -8.84 -10.02 3.45
CA VAL A 54 -7.79 -9.70 2.49
C VAL A 54 -8.29 -9.93 1.08
N ASP A 55 -8.72 -8.86 0.41
CA ASP A 55 -9.34 -8.92 -0.92
C ASP A 55 -8.39 -8.63 -2.06
N VAL A 56 -7.29 -7.95 -1.75
CA VAL A 56 -6.28 -7.54 -2.73
C VAL A 56 -4.89 -7.80 -2.19
N ILE A 57 -4.02 -8.39 -3.01
CA ILE A 57 -2.58 -8.47 -2.77
C ILE A 57 -1.87 -7.82 -3.95
N CYS A 58 -1.09 -6.78 -3.68
CA CYS A 58 -0.24 -6.10 -4.65
C CYS A 58 1.20 -6.59 -4.49
N PHE A 59 1.87 -6.95 -5.59
CA PHE A 59 3.29 -7.30 -5.57
C PHE A 59 4.12 -6.19 -6.19
N THR A 60 5.16 -5.76 -5.48
CA THR A 60 6.13 -4.81 -6.01
C THR A 60 6.98 -5.45 -7.10
N HIS A 61 7.46 -6.66 -6.85
CA HIS A 61 8.21 -7.52 -7.75
C HIS A 61 8.25 -8.98 -7.24
N TYR A 62 9.03 -9.86 -7.87
CA TYR A 62 8.98 -11.30 -7.57
C TYR A 62 10.28 -11.86 -6.98
N HIS A 63 11.09 -11.08 -6.25
CA HIS A 63 12.15 -11.65 -5.42
C HIS A 63 11.54 -12.44 -4.26
N GLY A 64 12.28 -13.41 -3.77
CA GLY A 64 11.78 -14.36 -2.77
C GLY A 64 11.25 -13.67 -1.50
N ASP A 65 11.96 -12.68 -1.00
CA ASP A 65 11.59 -11.93 0.19
C ASP A 65 10.32 -11.07 0.08
N HIS A 66 9.74 -11.01 -1.13
CA HIS A 66 8.47 -10.31 -1.40
C HIS A 66 7.30 -11.25 -1.72
N ILE A 67 7.54 -12.52 -2.04
CA ILE A 67 6.47 -13.43 -2.51
C ILE A 67 6.50 -14.83 -1.90
N SER A 68 7.59 -15.24 -1.25
CA SER A 68 7.75 -16.62 -0.76
C SER A 68 6.71 -17.04 0.29
N GLY A 69 6.09 -16.10 1.01
CA GLY A 69 5.03 -16.37 1.97
C GLY A 69 3.65 -16.64 1.34
N LEU A 70 3.47 -16.34 0.04
CA LEU A 70 2.17 -16.43 -0.62
C LEU A 70 1.53 -17.83 -0.56
N PRO A 71 2.22 -18.94 -0.86
CA PRO A 71 1.58 -20.26 -0.83
C PRO A 71 1.01 -20.60 0.56
N GLY A 72 1.76 -20.31 1.61
CA GLY A 72 1.31 -20.53 2.99
C GLY A 72 0.14 -19.61 3.37
N LEU A 73 0.15 -18.36 2.92
CA LEU A 73 -0.96 -17.43 3.15
C LEU A 73 -2.23 -17.91 2.45
N LEU A 74 -2.15 -18.34 1.18
CA LEU A 74 -3.31 -18.84 0.44
C LEU A 74 -3.96 -20.06 1.12
N LEU A 75 -3.14 -21.01 1.59
CA LEU A 75 -3.63 -22.17 2.38
C LEU A 75 -4.29 -21.71 3.69
N THR A 76 -3.69 -20.75 4.38
CA THR A 76 -4.25 -20.19 5.63
C THR A 76 -5.59 -19.48 5.38
N MET A 77 -5.71 -18.72 4.28
CA MET A 77 -6.98 -18.07 3.88
C MET A 77 -8.06 -19.10 3.56
N GLY A 78 -7.70 -20.20 2.87
CA GLY A 78 -8.62 -21.31 2.60
C GLY A 78 -9.09 -22.00 3.88
N ASN A 79 -8.17 -22.25 4.82
CA ASN A 79 -8.49 -22.84 6.12
C ASN A 79 -9.32 -21.89 7.01
N ALA A 80 -9.27 -20.58 6.78
CA ALA A 80 -10.12 -19.59 7.42
C ALA A 80 -11.50 -19.45 6.75
N GLU A 81 -11.87 -20.41 5.90
CA GLU A 81 -13.16 -20.48 5.20
C GLU A 81 -13.45 -19.24 4.32
N ARG A 82 -12.42 -18.69 3.69
CA ARG A 82 -12.61 -17.67 2.66
C ARG A 82 -13.15 -18.33 1.38
N THR A 83 -14.19 -17.76 0.81
CA THR A 83 -14.81 -18.18 -0.46
C THR A 83 -14.85 -17.07 -1.49
N GLU A 84 -14.72 -15.81 -1.05
CA GLU A 84 -14.72 -14.64 -1.93
C GLU A 84 -13.45 -14.58 -2.79
N PRO A 85 -13.55 -14.13 -4.06
CA PRO A 85 -12.39 -14.00 -4.92
C PRO A 85 -11.27 -13.14 -4.32
N LEU A 86 -10.02 -13.53 -4.58
CA LEU A 86 -8.82 -12.77 -4.22
C LEU A 86 -8.21 -12.14 -5.46
N THR A 87 -8.06 -10.83 -5.47
CA THR A 87 -7.41 -10.10 -6.57
C THR A 87 -5.92 -9.96 -6.30
N LEU A 88 -5.11 -10.37 -7.26
CA LEU A 88 -3.66 -10.22 -7.25
C LEU A 88 -3.26 -9.20 -8.32
N ILE A 89 -2.49 -8.18 -7.92
CA ILE A 89 -1.98 -7.13 -8.81
C ILE A 89 -0.46 -7.19 -8.78
N GLY A 90 0.20 -7.14 -9.93
CA GLY A 90 1.67 -7.16 -9.95
C GLY A 90 2.27 -6.96 -11.32
N PRO A 91 3.60 -6.97 -11.41
CA PRO A 91 4.33 -6.86 -12.67
C PRO A 91 3.96 -7.95 -13.66
N LYS A 92 4.30 -7.75 -14.93
CA LYS A 92 4.12 -8.75 -15.99
C LYS A 92 4.71 -10.12 -15.60
N GLY A 93 3.96 -11.19 -15.83
CA GLY A 93 4.29 -12.56 -15.46
C GLY A 93 3.69 -13.01 -14.12
N LEU A 94 2.80 -12.19 -13.52
CA LEU A 94 2.15 -12.46 -12.25
C LEU A 94 1.50 -13.85 -12.20
N GLU A 95 0.61 -14.13 -13.13
CA GLU A 95 -0.13 -15.40 -13.13
C GLU A 95 0.81 -16.60 -13.22
N ARG A 96 1.84 -16.53 -14.08
CA ARG A 96 2.84 -17.60 -14.23
C ARG A 96 3.60 -17.84 -12.92
N VAL A 97 4.05 -16.77 -12.25
CA VAL A 97 4.82 -16.88 -11.00
C VAL A 97 3.95 -17.44 -9.87
N VAL A 98 2.76 -16.91 -9.69
CA VAL A 98 1.83 -17.36 -8.64
C VAL A 98 1.43 -18.82 -8.86
N ASN A 99 1.11 -19.22 -10.10
CA ASN A 99 0.75 -20.62 -10.40
C ASN A 99 1.92 -21.58 -10.19
N ALA A 100 3.17 -21.15 -10.43
CA ALA A 100 4.35 -21.96 -10.13
C ALA A 100 4.55 -22.13 -8.61
N LEU A 101 4.37 -21.07 -7.82
CA LEU A 101 4.51 -21.11 -6.37
C LEU A 101 3.41 -21.95 -5.70
N ARG A 102 2.16 -21.84 -6.17
CA ARG A 102 1.02 -22.53 -5.57
C ARG A 102 0.85 -23.99 -5.99
N VAL A 103 1.81 -24.59 -6.67
CA VAL A 103 1.81 -26.05 -6.95
C VAL A 103 1.54 -26.88 -5.69
N ILE A 104 1.96 -26.42 -4.53
CA ILE A 104 1.70 -27.06 -3.22
C ILE A 104 0.30 -26.74 -2.66
N ALA A 105 -0.45 -25.81 -3.26
CA ALA A 105 -1.81 -25.41 -2.90
C ALA A 105 -2.67 -25.35 -4.19
N PRO A 106 -2.85 -26.47 -4.90
CA PRO A 106 -3.47 -26.49 -6.23
C PRO A 106 -4.96 -26.14 -6.19
N GLU A 107 -5.63 -26.52 -5.11
CA GLU A 107 -7.06 -26.30 -4.91
C GLU A 107 -7.26 -25.27 -3.78
N LEU A 108 -7.99 -24.22 -4.09
CA LEU A 108 -8.39 -23.18 -3.16
C LEU A 108 -9.92 -23.04 -3.18
N PRO A 109 -10.58 -22.77 -2.05
CA PRO A 109 -12.03 -22.58 -2.00
C PRO A 109 -12.48 -21.22 -2.57
N PHE A 110 -11.58 -20.44 -3.15
CA PHE A 110 -11.82 -19.14 -3.75
C PHE A 110 -11.06 -18.96 -5.07
N GLU A 111 -11.58 -18.10 -5.93
CA GLU A 111 -10.98 -17.73 -7.21
C GLU A 111 -9.80 -16.78 -7.01
N LEU A 112 -8.73 -16.95 -7.81
CA LEU A 112 -7.65 -15.97 -7.95
C LEU A 112 -7.87 -15.16 -9.23
N LYS A 113 -7.98 -13.83 -9.09
CA LYS A 113 -8.07 -12.88 -10.20
C LYS A 113 -6.74 -12.18 -10.38
N PHE A 114 -6.18 -12.24 -11.59
CA PHE A 114 -4.87 -11.68 -11.90
C PHE A 114 -5.00 -10.39 -12.69
N ILE A 115 -4.30 -9.36 -12.25
CA ILE A 115 -4.19 -8.06 -12.94
C ILE A 115 -2.71 -7.73 -13.09
N GLU A 116 -2.19 -7.85 -14.29
CA GLU A 116 -0.82 -7.44 -14.61
C GLU A 116 -0.75 -5.95 -14.89
N ILE A 117 0.23 -5.27 -14.28
CA ILE A 117 0.44 -3.83 -14.46
C ILE A 117 1.01 -3.57 -15.85
N ASN A 118 0.37 -2.64 -16.57
CA ASN A 118 0.78 -2.20 -17.89
C ASN A 118 1.36 -0.78 -17.85
N GLY A 119 2.55 -0.63 -18.42
CA GLY A 119 3.20 0.68 -18.52
C GLY A 119 3.92 1.14 -17.25
N PRO A 120 4.38 2.40 -17.24
CA PRO A 120 5.14 2.95 -16.13
C PRO A 120 4.30 3.38 -14.94
N GLU A 121 3.00 3.60 -15.14
CA GLU A 121 2.04 3.99 -14.10
C GLU A 121 0.65 3.47 -14.47
N GLN A 122 -0.07 2.92 -13.50
CA GLN A 122 -1.45 2.46 -13.69
C GLN A 122 -2.25 2.65 -12.39
N VAL A 123 -3.51 3.07 -12.56
CA VAL A 123 -4.44 3.30 -11.45
C VAL A 123 -5.53 2.23 -11.44
N PHE A 124 -5.86 1.76 -10.24
CA PHE A 124 -6.94 0.82 -9.97
C PHE A 124 -7.86 1.41 -8.91
N GLU A 125 -9.15 1.14 -9.00
CA GLU A 125 -10.12 1.50 -7.97
C GLU A 125 -10.81 0.23 -7.48
N ILE A 126 -10.50 -0.17 -6.23
CA ILE A 126 -10.95 -1.42 -5.65
C ILE A 126 -11.30 -1.19 -4.17
N ASN A 127 -12.53 -1.56 -3.77
CA ASN A 127 -12.97 -1.56 -2.37
C ASN A 127 -12.77 -0.21 -1.63
N GLY A 128 -12.93 0.90 -2.35
CA GLY A 128 -12.74 2.25 -1.82
C GLY A 128 -11.29 2.73 -1.77
N TYR A 129 -10.33 1.91 -2.20
CA TYR A 129 -8.97 2.33 -2.46
C TYR A 129 -8.82 2.81 -3.91
N ARG A 130 -8.13 3.92 -4.09
CA ARG A 130 -7.49 4.28 -5.34
C ARG A 130 -6.02 3.91 -5.24
N ILE A 131 -5.62 2.88 -5.98
CA ILE A 131 -4.28 2.31 -5.96
C ILE A 131 -3.54 2.79 -7.20
N THR A 132 -2.46 3.53 -7.03
CA THR A 132 -1.56 3.91 -8.12
C THR A 132 -0.30 3.06 -8.04
N ALA A 133 -0.11 2.15 -8.99
CA ALA A 133 1.16 1.45 -9.19
C ALA A 133 2.06 2.32 -10.07
N PHE A 134 3.31 2.55 -9.66
CA PHE A 134 4.27 3.34 -10.42
C PHE A 134 5.64 2.68 -10.46
N LYS A 135 6.27 2.67 -11.66
CA LYS A 135 7.54 2.02 -11.89
C LYS A 135 8.66 2.71 -11.11
N VAL A 136 9.51 1.89 -10.47
CA VAL A 136 10.70 2.31 -9.75
C VAL A 136 11.98 1.68 -10.35
N ASN A 137 13.16 1.99 -9.80
CA ASN A 137 14.45 1.60 -10.38
C ASN A 137 15.13 0.48 -9.58
N HIS A 138 14.79 -0.76 -9.94
CA HIS A 138 15.44 -1.96 -9.39
C HIS A 138 16.05 -2.85 -10.47
N ASN A 139 16.68 -3.98 -10.08
CA ASN A 139 17.31 -4.94 -11.00
C ASN A 139 16.32 -5.73 -11.83
N VAL A 140 15.09 -5.85 -11.36
CA VAL A 140 13.95 -6.46 -12.07
C VAL A 140 12.84 -5.43 -12.22
N LEU A 141 11.79 -5.75 -12.98
CA LEU A 141 10.60 -4.90 -13.08
C LEU A 141 9.95 -4.78 -11.71
N CYS A 142 9.95 -3.56 -11.17
CA CYS A 142 9.51 -3.25 -9.82
C CYS A 142 8.62 -2.01 -9.80
N TYR A 143 7.60 -2.03 -8.94
CA TYR A 143 6.64 -0.94 -8.74
C TYR A 143 6.56 -0.53 -7.28
N GLY A 144 6.40 0.77 -7.04
CA GLY A 144 5.87 1.31 -5.81
C GLY A 144 4.36 1.45 -5.90
N TYR A 145 3.71 1.67 -4.76
CA TYR A 145 2.25 1.84 -4.68
C TYR A 145 1.90 3.07 -3.85
N SER A 146 0.98 3.88 -4.37
CA SER A 146 0.30 4.92 -3.61
C SER A 146 -1.15 4.50 -3.40
N LEU A 147 -1.59 4.47 -2.15
CA LEU A 147 -2.95 4.13 -1.73
C LEU A 147 -3.64 5.40 -1.28
N GLU A 148 -4.73 5.76 -1.94
CA GLU A 148 -5.52 6.94 -1.59
C GLU A 148 -6.95 6.52 -1.21
N ILE A 149 -7.45 7.09 -0.12
CA ILE A 149 -8.85 7.05 0.24
C ILE A 149 -9.43 8.42 -0.06
N LEU A 150 -10.19 8.51 -1.14
CA LEU A 150 -10.79 9.76 -1.57
C LEU A 150 -11.93 10.16 -0.64
N ARG A 151 -12.05 11.46 -0.37
CA ARG A 151 -13.10 12.02 0.47
C ARG A 151 -13.97 12.98 -0.35
N GLN A 152 -15.23 12.60 -0.51
CA GLN A 152 -16.21 13.42 -1.20
C GLN A 152 -16.43 14.76 -0.49
N GLY A 153 -16.87 15.76 -1.24
CA GLY A 153 -17.32 17.05 -0.71
C GLY A 153 -18.50 16.89 0.26
N LYS A 154 -18.73 17.90 1.10
CA LYS A 154 -19.92 17.92 1.96
C LYS A 154 -21.18 17.99 1.11
N PHE A 155 -22.18 17.16 1.44
CA PHE A 155 -23.49 17.24 0.84
C PHE A 155 -24.19 18.51 1.29
N SER A 156 -24.77 19.27 0.34
CA SER A 156 -25.55 20.47 0.62
C SER A 156 -27.04 20.21 0.35
N PRO A 157 -27.85 20.11 1.40
CA PRO A 157 -29.31 20.02 1.26
C PRO A 157 -29.91 21.24 0.58
N GLU A 158 -29.32 22.43 0.76
CA GLU A 158 -29.75 23.67 0.12
C GLU A 158 -29.63 23.58 -1.41
N ARG A 159 -28.43 23.21 -1.91
CA ARG A 159 -28.21 23.00 -3.35
C ARG A 159 -29.14 21.94 -3.94
N ALA A 160 -29.35 20.84 -3.20
CA ALA A 160 -30.24 19.78 -3.65
C ALA A 160 -31.70 20.24 -3.78
N ARG A 161 -32.17 21.12 -2.86
CA ARG A 161 -33.51 21.73 -2.92
C ARG A 161 -33.63 22.76 -4.06
N GLU A 162 -32.62 23.64 -4.18
CA GLU A 162 -32.58 24.67 -5.24
C GLU A 162 -32.62 24.06 -6.64
N GLN A 163 -31.96 22.89 -6.79
CA GLN A 163 -31.99 22.17 -8.07
C GLN A 163 -33.17 21.21 -8.24
N GLY A 164 -34.11 21.21 -7.30
CA GLY A 164 -35.32 20.36 -7.35
C GLY A 164 -35.04 18.87 -7.31
N ILE A 165 -33.91 18.43 -6.74
CA ILE A 165 -33.53 17.03 -6.70
C ILE A 165 -34.39 16.27 -5.71
N PRO A 166 -35.11 15.19 -6.13
CA PRO A 166 -35.94 14.40 -5.25
C PRO A 166 -35.16 13.77 -4.09
N LEU A 167 -35.74 13.77 -2.89
CA LEU A 167 -35.12 13.23 -1.66
C LEU A 167 -34.58 11.80 -1.82
N LYS A 168 -35.26 10.96 -2.61
CA LYS A 168 -34.84 9.58 -2.88
C LYS A 168 -33.46 9.47 -3.55
N TYR A 169 -32.99 10.53 -4.21
CA TYR A 169 -31.68 10.56 -4.89
C TYR A 169 -30.56 11.17 -4.04
N TRP A 170 -30.85 11.79 -2.90
CA TRP A 170 -29.84 12.47 -2.08
C TRP A 170 -28.77 11.52 -1.57
N ASN A 171 -29.15 10.38 -1.00
CA ASN A 171 -28.20 9.41 -0.46
C ASN A 171 -27.29 8.79 -1.56
N PRO A 172 -27.81 8.31 -2.71
CA PRO A 172 -26.96 7.88 -3.82
C PRO A 172 -26.01 8.98 -4.31
N LEU A 173 -26.50 10.21 -4.51
CA LEU A 173 -25.66 11.34 -4.94
C LEU A 173 -24.59 11.69 -3.91
N GLN A 174 -24.92 11.66 -2.61
CA GLN A 174 -23.95 11.85 -1.53
C GLN A 174 -22.86 10.79 -1.54
N LYS A 175 -23.17 9.57 -2.01
CA LYS A 175 -22.21 8.47 -2.17
C LYS A 175 -21.44 8.51 -3.49
N GLY A 176 -21.59 9.58 -4.29
CA GLY A 176 -20.88 9.75 -5.53
C GLY A 176 -21.51 9.03 -6.73
N GLN A 177 -22.76 8.55 -6.62
CA GLN A 177 -23.45 7.87 -7.72
C GLN A 177 -24.17 8.86 -8.61
N THR A 178 -24.01 8.72 -9.92
CA THR A 178 -24.85 9.42 -10.92
C THR A 178 -26.15 8.67 -11.10
N ILE A 179 -27.26 9.40 -11.24
CA ILE A 179 -28.61 8.84 -11.39
C ILE A 179 -29.23 9.39 -12.67
N GLU A 180 -29.70 8.49 -13.50
CA GLU A 180 -30.50 8.81 -14.67
C GLU A 180 -31.97 8.49 -14.39
N ALA A 181 -32.84 9.50 -14.44
CA ALA A 181 -34.28 9.33 -14.21
C ALA A 181 -35.10 10.43 -14.91
N ASP A 182 -36.17 10.03 -15.55
CA ASP A 182 -37.15 10.93 -16.19
C ASP A 182 -36.46 11.92 -17.17
N ASP A 183 -35.56 11.44 -18.04
CA ASP A 183 -34.74 12.20 -18.97
C ASP A 183 -33.82 13.27 -18.35
N VAL A 184 -33.58 13.17 -17.01
CA VAL A 184 -32.67 14.04 -16.28
C VAL A 184 -31.54 13.21 -15.67
N THR A 185 -30.30 13.70 -15.87
CA THR A 185 -29.11 13.11 -15.19
C THR A 185 -28.76 13.95 -13.99
N TYR A 186 -28.83 13.34 -12.81
CA TYR A 186 -28.40 13.94 -11.56
C TYR A 186 -26.99 13.46 -11.24
N THR A 187 -26.05 14.40 -11.05
CA THR A 187 -24.64 14.12 -10.79
C THR A 187 -24.23 14.57 -9.36
N PRO A 188 -23.22 13.93 -8.74
CA PRO A 188 -22.78 14.27 -7.39
C PRO A 188 -22.36 15.73 -7.21
N ASP A 189 -21.74 16.36 -8.22
CA ASP A 189 -21.29 17.74 -8.20
C ASP A 189 -22.45 18.76 -8.07
N MET A 190 -23.67 18.37 -8.44
CA MET A 190 -24.86 19.21 -8.24
C MET A 190 -25.15 19.45 -6.76
N VAL A 191 -24.78 18.50 -5.88
CA VAL A 191 -25.13 18.51 -4.44
C VAL A 191 -23.91 18.46 -3.51
N LEU A 192 -22.74 18.10 -4.02
CA LEU A 192 -21.51 18.04 -3.22
C LEU A 192 -20.74 19.36 -3.32
N GLY A 193 -20.13 19.77 -2.21
CA GLY A 193 -19.13 20.82 -2.21
C GLY A 193 -17.81 20.35 -2.83
N PRO A 194 -16.73 21.15 -2.72
CA PRO A 194 -15.41 20.75 -3.20
C PRO A 194 -14.94 19.47 -2.51
N ALA A 195 -14.15 18.67 -3.23
CA ALA A 195 -13.53 17.48 -2.65
C ALA A 195 -12.69 17.87 -1.42
N ARG A 196 -12.75 17.06 -0.37
CA ARG A 196 -12.02 17.27 0.87
C ARG A 196 -10.72 16.47 0.85
N LYS A 197 -9.77 16.84 1.70
CA LYS A 197 -8.53 16.07 1.87
C LYS A 197 -8.86 14.64 2.26
N GLY A 198 -8.42 13.70 1.44
CA GLY A 198 -8.48 12.26 1.70
C GLY A 198 -7.34 11.78 2.59
N LEU A 199 -7.06 10.48 2.55
CA LEU A 199 -5.91 9.87 3.21
C LEU A 199 -5.00 9.29 2.14
N LYS A 200 -3.68 9.43 2.29
CA LYS A 200 -2.72 8.93 1.32
C LYS A 200 -1.54 8.22 2.00
N VAL A 201 -1.29 6.99 1.60
CA VAL A 201 -0.13 6.20 2.01
C VAL A 201 0.65 5.80 0.78
N THR A 202 1.95 6.12 0.72
CA THR A 202 2.82 5.66 -0.36
C THR A 202 3.84 4.67 0.18
N TYR A 203 4.02 3.58 -0.54
CA TYR A 203 4.94 2.49 -0.20
C TYR A 203 5.91 2.22 -1.34
N THR A 204 7.20 2.23 -1.02
CA THR A 204 8.28 1.83 -1.94
C THR A 204 9.28 0.95 -1.23
N THR A 205 9.70 -0.08 -1.94
CA THR A 205 10.79 -0.97 -1.54
C THR A 205 11.76 -1.10 -2.72
N ASP A 206 12.84 -1.81 -2.60
CA ASP A 206 13.80 -2.20 -3.65
C ASP A 206 13.93 -1.21 -4.82
N THR A 207 14.55 -0.07 -4.54
CA THR A 207 14.70 0.98 -5.56
C THR A 207 15.82 1.96 -5.25
N ARG A 208 16.36 2.56 -6.29
CA ARG A 208 17.09 3.83 -6.20
C ARG A 208 16.08 4.99 -6.15
N PRO A 209 16.47 6.18 -5.63
CA PRO A 209 15.67 7.39 -5.77
C PRO A 209 15.27 7.65 -7.23
N THR A 210 13.99 7.99 -7.45
CA THR A 210 13.45 8.31 -8.79
C THR A 210 12.44 9.46 -8.71
N GLU A 211 12.26 10.16 -9.83
CA GLU A 211 11.22 11.18 -9.98
C GLU A 211 9.81 10.61 -9.81
N SER A 212 9.60 9.33 -10.20
CA SER A 212 8.31 8.66 -10.01
C SER A 212 7.96 8.51 -8.53
N ILE A 213 8.94 8.28 -7.66
CA ILE A 213 8.75 8.26 -6.21
C ILE A 213 8.34 9.65 -5.71
N LEU A 214 9.10 10.69 -6.09
CA LEU A 214 8.78 12.07 -5.68
C LEU A 214 7.37 12.47 -6.09
N LYS A 215 7.00 12.23 -7.35
CA LYS A 215 5.67 12.50 -7.88
C LYS A 215 4.57 11.80 -7.07
N ASN A 216 4.71 10.50 -6.84
CA ASN A 216 3.67 9.68 -6.24
C ASN A 216 3.65 9.77 -4.70
N ALA A 217 4.78 10.04 -4.04
CA ALA A 217 4.84 10.26 -2.61
C ALA A 217 4.43 11.69 -2.21
N SER A 218 4.40 12.65 -3.15
CA SER A 218 4.06 14.03 -2.85
C SER A 218 2.76 14.16 -2.06
N GLY A 219 2.83 14.84 -0.91
CA GLY A 219 1.70 15.09 -0.02
C GLY A 219 1.12 13.84 0.64
N SER A 220 1.83 12.71 0.66
CA SER A 220 1.39 11.52 1.42
C SER A 220 1.36 11.82 2.92
N ASP A 221 0.29 11.40 3.59
CA ASP A 221 0.23 11.49 5.05
C ASP A 221 1.25 10.55 5.70
N LEU A 222 1.47 9.37 5.07
CA LEU A 222 2.50 8.41 5.45
C LEU A 222 3.27 7.92 4.22
N PHE A 223 4.59 8.06 4.24
CA PHE A 223 5.50 7.48 3.25
C PHE A 223 6.30 6.36 3.90
N ILE A 224 6.13 5.13 3.40
CA ILE A 224 6.87 3.95 3.82
C ILE A 224 7.89 3.66 2.73
N CYS A 225 9.16 3.79 3.07
CA CYS A 225 10.26 3.73 2.11
C CYS A 225 11.32 2.75 2.57
N GLU A 226 11.92 2.03 1.62
CA GLU A 226 13.07 1.22 1.96
C GLU A 226 14.20 2.06 2.59
N GLY A 227 14.92 1.40 3.47
CA GLY A 227 16.20 1.85 3.97
C GLY A 227 17.07 0.61 4.19
N MET A 228 17.62 0.07 3.11
CA MET A 228 18.43 -1.16 3.17
C MET A 228 19.67 -0.96 4.05
N TYR A 229 20.26 0.24 4.02
CA TYR A 229 21.51 0.55 4.72
C TYR A 229 21.37 1.82 5.57
N GLY A 230 21.73 1.72 6.85
CA GLY A 230 21.76 2.85 7.77
C GLY A 230 22.98 3.75 7.56
N GLU A 231 24.12 3.14 7.21
CA GLU A 231 25.41 3.81 7.09
C GLU A 231 25.59 4.53 5.74
N ASP A 232 26.13 5.74 5.77
CA ASP A 232 26.44 6.52 4.55
C ASP A 232 27.58 5.91 3.72
N ASP A 233 28.52 5.20 4.33
CA ASP A 233 29.61 4.50 3.62
C ASP A 233 29.13 3.32 2.77
N LYS A 234 27.88 2.89 2.94
CA LYS A 234 27.24 1.86 2.12
C LYS A 234 26.60 2.42 0.83
N LEU A 235 26.75 3.71 0.53
CA LEU A 235 26.12 4.33 -0.64
C LEU A 235 26.48 3.62 -1.96
N GLU A 236 27.76 3.30 -2.16
CA GLU A 236 28.19 2.61 -3.40
C GLU A 236 27.62 1.18 -3.47
N LYS A 237 27.49 0.51 -2.34
CA LYS A 237 26.81 -0.79 -2.25
C LYS A 237 25.32 -0.66 -2.57
N ALA A 238 24.66 0.36 -2.01
CA ALA A 238 23.25 0.66 -2.30
C ALA A 238 23.03 0.91 -3.80
N LYS A 239 23.91 1.70 -4.45
CA LYS A 239 23.85 1.93 -5.89
C LYS A 239 24.03 0.64 -6.70
N GLY A 240 25.00 -0.20 -6.33
CA GLY A 240 25.30 -1.44 -7.03
C GLY A 240 24.16 -2.46 -7.00
N TYR A 241 23.47 -2.56 -5.89
CA TYR A 241 22.33 -3.47 -5.70
C TYR A 241 20.97 -2.81 -5.96
N LYS A 242 20.96 -1.52 -6.31
CA LYS A 242 19.76 -0.71 -6.53
C LYS A 242 18.82 -0.63 -5.32
N HIS A 243 19.39 -0.31 -4.18
CA HIS A 243 18.73 0.02 -2.93
C HIS A 243 19.07 1.43 -2.47
N MET A 244 18.53 1.88 -1.34
CA MET A 244 18.77 3.18 -0.74
C MET A 244 19.45 3.11 0.62
N THR A 245 20.17 4.18 0.95
CA THR A 245 20.55 4.49 2.33
C THR A 245 19.42 5.24 3.04
N PHE A 246 19.47 5.28 4.36
CA PHE A 246 18.54 6.06 5.18
C PHE A 246 18.53 7.54 4.81
N ARG A 247 19.70 8.11 4.51
CA ARG A 247 19.83 9.51 4.09
C ARG A 247 19.10 9.79 2.77
N GLU A 248 19.20 8.88 1.81
CA GLU A 248 18.50 9.03 0.53
C GLU A 248 16.99 8.95 0.70
N ALA A 249 16.49 8.01 1.52
CA ALA A 249 15.07 7.90 1.85
C ALA A 249 14.54 9.17 2.54
N ALA A 250 15.28 9.72 3.51
CA ALA A 250 14.93 10.97 4.20
C ALA A 250 14.90 12.17 3.25
N THR A 251 15.81 12.21 2.29
CA THR A 251 15.85 13.26 1.27
C THR A 251 14.62 13.22 0.38
N LEU A 252 14.20 12.02 -0.05
CA LEU A 252 12.96 11.83 -0.81
C LEU A 252 11.73 12.28 0.01
N ALA A 253 11.63 11.87 1.27
CA ALA A 253 10.53 12.25 2.15
C ALA A 253 10.40 13.78 2.31
N LYS A 254 11.55 14.47 2.49
CA LYS A 254 11.60 15.93 2.56
C LYS A 254 11.18 16.59 1.25
N GLN A 255 11.68 16.13 0.12
CA GLN A 255 11.37 16.69 -1.20
C GLN A 255 9.92 16.45 -1.61
N ALA A 256 9.34 15.32 -1.22
CA ALA A 256 7.94 14.98 -1.50
C ALA A 256 6.95 15.63 -0.51
N ASP A 257 7.43 16.36 0.49
CA ASP A 257 6.62 17.03 1.53
C ASP A 257 5.60 16.09 2.18
N VAL A 258 6.08 14.93 2.64
CA VAL A 258 5.21 13.92 3.26
C VAL A 258 4.92 14.24 4.73
N GLY A 259 3.81 13.71 5.24
CA GLY A 259 3.41 13.88 6.63
C GLY A 259 4.34 13.20 7.62
N GLU A 260 4.57 11.91 7.43
CA GLU A 260 5.43 11.06 8.24
C GLU A 260 6.16 10.06 7.33
N MET A 261 7.36 9.61 7.73
CA MET A 261 8.11 8.58 7.02
C MET A 261 8.43 7.40 7.94
N TRP A 262 8.19 6.19 7.46
CA TRP A 262 8.70 4.95 8.06
C TRP A 262 9.74 4.30 7.15
N LEU A 263 10.86 3.92 7.75
CA LEU A 263 11.88 3.12 7.07
C LEU A 263 11.54 1.64 7.17
N THR A 264 11.78 0.88 6.12
CA THR A 264 11.54 -0.56 6.05
C THR A 264 12.59 -1.26 5.19
N HIS A 265 12.43 -2.56 4.95
CA HIS A 265 13.27 -3.36 4.05
C HIS A 265 14.76 -3.35 4.43
N TYR A 266 15.04 -3.63 5.70
CA TYR A 266 16.39 -3.57 6.23
C TYR A 266 17.26 -4.74 5.81
N SER A 267 18.53 -4.45 5.46
CA SER A 267 19.55 -5.49 5.28
C SER A 267 19.64 -6.40 6.51
N PRO A 268 19.88 -7.71 6.33
CA PRO A 268 20.15 -8.61 7.46
C PRO A 268 21.32 -8.17 8.35
N SER A 269 22.27 -7.42 7.80
CA SER A 269 23.40 -6.85 8.57
C SER A 269 23.00 -5.64 9.43
N LEU A 270 21.87 -4.99 9.13
CA LEU A 270 21.35 -3.83 9.87
C LEU A 270 20.47 -4.31 11.03
N ILE A 271 21.10 -4.68 12.16
CA ILE A 271 20.42 -5.26 13.30
C ILE A 271 19.60 -4.21 14.06
N ARG A 272 20.15 -2.99 14.20
CA ARG A 272 19.57 -1.90 14.99
C ARG A 272 19.34 -0.65 14.15
N PRO A 273 18.22 -0.58 13.39
CA PRO A 273 17.89 0.61 12.60
C PRO A 273 17.79 1.88 13.43
N ASP A 274 17.39 1.78 14.70
CA ASP A 274 17.24 2.92 15.60
C ASP A 274 18.55 3.69 15.82
N GLU A 275 19.72 3.05 15.69
CA GLU A 275 21.03 3.70 15.89
C GLU A 275 21.35 4.77 14.82
N TYR A 276 20.66 4.75 13.68
CA TYR A 276 20.88 5.68 12.57
C TYR A 276 19.77 6.71 12.41
N ILE A 277 18.75 6.70 13.28
CA ILE A 277 17.54 7.51 13.06
C ILE A 277 17.78 9.01 13.32
N ASP A 278 18.70 9.36 14.19
CA ASP A 278 18.97 10.78 14.49
C ASP A 278 19.54 11.49 13.26
N MET A 279 20.46 10.86 12.52
CA MET A 279 20.98 11.38 11.26
C MET A 279 19.86 11.58 10.20
N VAL A 280 18.86 10.71 10.22
CA VAL A 280 17.69 10.80 9.32
C VAL A 280 16.80 11.98 9.73
N ARG A 281 16.59 12.19 11.04
CA ARG A 281 15.76 13.26 11.59
C ARG A 281 16.35 14.65 11.38
N ASP A 282 17.66 14.76 11.22
CA ASP A 282 18.32 16.01 10.82
C ASP A 282 17.87 16.48 9.42
N ILE A 283 17.46 15.54 8.56
CA ILE A 283 16.97 15.83 7.20
C ILE A 283 15.44 15.93 7.19
N PHE A 284 14.78 14.95 7.80
CA PHE A 284 13.32 14.85 7.89
C PHE A 284 12.90 14.48 9.32
N PRO A 285 12.48 15.46 10.15
CA PRO A 285 12.25 15.25 11.59
C PRO A 285 11.18 14.20 11.94
N ARG A 286 10.18 14.01 11.06
CA ARG A 286 9.10 13.01 11.27
C ARG A 286 9.44 11.65 10.65
N ALA A 287 10.69 11.24 10.76
CA ALA A 287 11.16 9.91 10.34
C ALA A 287 11.22 8.95 11.52
N TYR A 288 10.77 7.74 11.29
CA TYR A 288 10.74 6.66 12.28
C TYR A 288 11.23 5.36 11.68
N PRO A 289 11.96 4.54 12.44
CA PRO A 289 12.26 3.19 12.04
C PRO A 289 10.97 2.36 12.02
N GLY A 290 10.79 1.57 10.97
CA GLY A 290 9.77 0.53 10.92
C GLY A 290 10.16 -0.62 11.82
N LYS A 291 9.16 -1.25 12.42
CA LYS A 291 9.28 -2.49 13.19
C LYS A 291 8.11 -3.38 12.81
N ASP A 292 8.32 -4.68 12.85
CA ASP A 292 7.25 -5.64 12.62
C ASP A 292 6.11 -5.39 13.62
N GLY A 293 4.89 -5.31 13.11
CA GLY A 293 3.70 -4.98 13.88
C GLY A 293 3.48 -3.48 14.16
N LYS A 294 4.36 -2.56 13.67
CA LYS A 294 4.13 -1.10 13.78
C LYS A 294 2.86 -0.70 13.03
N THR A 295 1.99 0.05 13.70
CA THR A 295 0.70 0.48 13.15
C THR A 295 0.51 1.98 13.24
N MET A 296 -0.34 2.48 12.32
CA MET A 296 -0.93 3.81 12.36
C MET A 296 -2.41 3.72 12.03
N GLU A 297 -3.24 4.42 12.81
CA GLU A 297 -4.65 4.66 12.52
C GLU A 297 -4.79 6.06 11.96
N MET A 298 -5.27 6.17 10.73
CA MET A 298 -5.42 7.43 10.02
C MET A 298 -6.89 7.78 9.92
N ASN A 299 -7.24 8.99 10.34
CA ASN A 299 -8.58 9.51 10.27
C ASN A 299 -8.64 10.73 9.35
N PHE A 300 -9.79 10.95 8.73
CA PHE A 300 -10.02 12.21 8.03
C PHE A 300 -9.95 13.38 9.04
N GLU A 301 -9.33 14.47 8.63
CA GLU A 301 -9.36 15.70 9.41
C GLU A 301 -10.83 16.14 9.61
N GLU A 302 -11.19 16.56 10.83
CA GLU A 302 -12.49 17.18 11.07
C GLU A 302 -12.51 18.57 10.42
N ASP A 303 -13.65 18.90 9.75
CA ASP A 303 -13.83 20.22 9.11
C ASP A 303 -14.42 21.25 10.09
#